data_c3fb730a3f689d83cd7fcf1e41db533d
#
_entry.id   c3fb730a3f689d83cd7fcf1e41db533d
#
_cell.length_a   1.000
_cell.length_b   1.000
_cell.length_c   1.000
_cell.angle_alpha   90.00
_cell.angle_beta   90.00
_cell.angle_gamma   90.00
#
_symmetry.space_group_name_H-M   'P 1'
#
loop_
_entity.id
_entity.type
_entity.pdbx_description
1 polymer ?
#
loop_
_entity_poly.entity_id
_entity_poly.type
_entity_poly.pdbx_seq_one_letter_code
_entity_poly.pdbx_strand_id
1 'polypeptide(L)'
;VFGLHADLPVPWIIQRMLTVHHLETSRSQRVLWLLEELGVPYEIKLYKRDPKTKLAPASLKAVHPLGKSPVITDGSETIAESGAILEYLVERYGTQGKGELAHLQPAPSTPEYRQCRFWMHYAEGSLMNWLVMKLVFMTIPTQPMPFFVRPIARQLCAKVQAKLINPNLETALGFM
;
A
#
# COMPACT_ATOMS: atom_id res chain seq x y z
N VAL A 1 40.97 -21.57 40.40
CA VAL A 1 39.72 -20.84 40.63
C VAL A 1 39.09 -20.61 39.28
N PHE A 2 38.13 -21.48 38.92
CA PHE A 2 37.40 -21.41 37.68
C PHE A 2 36.16 -20.52 37.89
N GLY A 3 36.12 -19.37 37.24
CA GLY A 3 34.95 -18.52 37.15
C GLY A 3 34.05 -18.99 36.02
N LEU A 4 32.95 -19.65 36.35
CA LEU A 4 31.83 -19.94 35.42
C LEU A 4 31.09 -18.62 35.18
N HIS A 5 31.31 -18.00 34.02
CA HIS A 5 30.38 -17.05 33.50
C HIS A 5 29.17 -17.83 32.97
N ALA A 6 28.14 -17.88 33.79
CA ALA A 6 26.83 -18.33 33.34
C ALA A 6 26.31 -17.27 32.34
N ASP A 7 26.26 -17.66 31.07
CA ASP A 7 25.47 -16.94 30.06
C ASP A 7 24.01 -16.98 30.50
N LEU A 8 23.57 -15.88 31.12
CA LEU A 8 22.16 -15.70 31.39
C LEU A 8 21.44 -15.60 30.06
N PRO A 9 20.38 -16.39 29.83
CA PRO A 9 19.58 -16.27 28.62
C PRO A 9 19.01 -14.86 28.59
N VAL A 10 19.27 -14.15 27.48
CA VAL A 10 18.71 -12.83 27.17
C VAL A 10 17.20 -12.90 27.40
N PRO A 11 16.63 -12.01 28.22
CA PRO A 11 15.21 -12.09 28.52
C PRO A 11 14.41 -11.97 27.22
N TRP A 12 13.42 -12.84 27.06
CA TRP A 12 12.42 -12.89 26.02
C TRP A 12 11.97 -11.48 25.60
N ILE A 13 12.69 -10.87 24.68
CA ILE A 13 12.16 -9.77 23.92
C ILE A 13 11.08 -10.44 23.09
N ILE A 14 9.83 -10.30 23.52
CA ILE A 14 8.68 -10.53 22.66
C ILE A 14 8.95 -9.60 21.46
N GLN A 15 9.55 -10.16 20.43
CA GLN A 15 9.77 -9.48 19.18
C GLN A 15 8.35 -9.22 18.66
N ARG A 16 7.86 -8.00 18.95
CA ARG A 16 6.53 -7.57 18.52
C ARG A 16 6.54 -7.65 17.00
N MET A 17 5.89 -8.68 16.49
CA MET A 17 5.96 -9.03 15.08
C MET A 17 5.17 -8.00 14.27
N LEU A 18 5.80 -7.43 13.27
CA LEU A 18 5.18 -6.54 12.32
C LEU A 18 4.00 -7.26 11.65
N THR A 19 2.81 -6.69 11.71
CA THR A 19 1.61 -7.28 11.09
C THR A 19 1.13 -6.40 9.95
N VAL A 20 0.99 -6.98 8.77
CA VAL A 20 0.37 -6.32 7.61
C VAL A 20 -1.10 -6.67 7.54
N HIS A 21 -1.97 -5.68 7.69
CA HIS A 21 -3.43 -5.83 7.54
C HIS A 21 -3.78 -5.78 6.04
N HIS A 22 -3.69 -6.95 5.41
CA HIS A 22 -3.87 -7.12 3.97
C HIS A 22 -5.35 -7.29 3.62
N LEU A 23 -5.91 -6.34 2.88
CA LEU A 23 -7.22 -6.47 2.26
C LEU A 23 -7.05 -6.99 0.83
N GLU A 24 -7.82 -8.02 0.45
CA GLU A 24 -7.79 -8.53 -0.92
C GLU A 24 -8.04 -7.44 -1.96
N THR A 25 -7.35 -7.51 -3.10
CA THR A 25 -7.44 -6.53 -4.18
C THR A 25 -7.23 -5.09 -3.67
N SER A 26 -6.14 -4.88 -2.94
CA SER A 26 -5.75 -3.57 -2.40
C SER A 26 -4.28 -3.26 -2.64
N ARG A 27 -3.90 -2.04 -2.32
CA ARG A 27 -2.52 -1.55 -2.45
C ARG A 27 -1.55 -2.12 -1.41
N SER A 28 -2.02 -2.92 -0.46
CA SER A 28 -1.16 -3.55 0.55
C SER A 28 -0.11 -4.51 -0.04
N GLN A 29 -0.28 -4.97 -1.28
CA GLN A 29 0.74 -5.73 -2.00
C GLN A 29 2.08 -4.99 -2.10
N ARG A 30 2.07 -3.66 -2.17
CA ARG A 30 3.30 -2.85 -2.22
C ARG A 30 4.08 -2.94 -0.91
N VAL A 31 3.35 -3.01 0.21
CA VAL A 31 3.94 -3.16 1.55
C VAL A 31 4.56 -4.55 1.68
N LEU A 32 3.85 -5.59 1.24
CA LEU A 32 4.38 -6.95 1.23
C LEU A 32 5.65 -7.05 0.38
N TRP A 33 5.62 -6.49 -0.83
CA TRP A 33 6.79 -6.47 -1.70
C TRP A 33 8.00 -5.79 -1.02
N LEU A 34 7.82 -4.61 -0.43
CA LEU A 34 8.90 -3.93 0.27
C LEU A 34 9.45 -4.76 1.44
N LEU A 35 8.60 -5.43 2.21
CA LEU A 35 9.03 -6.27 3.32
C LEU A 35 9.85 -7.47 2.86
N GLU A 36 9.50 -8.08 1.73
CA GLU A 36 10.31 -9.13 1.08
C GLU A 36 11.68 -8.59 0.65
N GLU A 37 11.72 -7.42 0.02
CA GLU A 37 12.98 -6.77 -0.39
C GLU A 37 13.86 -6.42 0.81
N LEU A 38 13.26 -5.98 1.93
CA LEU A 38 13.98 -5.68 3.16
C LEU A 38 14.41 -6.93 3.93
N GLY A 39 13.82 -8.10 3.64
CA GLY A 39 14.04 -9.33 4.40
C GLY A 39 13.55 -9.25 5.85
N VAL A 40 12.54 -8.43 6.12
CA VAL A 40 11.97 -8.23 7.45
C VAL A 40 10.89 -9.28 7.71
N PRO A 41 10.93 -10.02 8.83
CA PRO A 41 9.88 -10.95 9.19
C PRO A 41 8.59 -10.22 9.55
N TYR A 42 7.46 -10.72 9.07
CA TYR A 42 6.15 -10.13 9.30
C TYR A 42 5.03 -11.18 9.29
N GLU A 43 3.88 -10.82 9.82
CA GLU A 43 2.64 -11.59 9.73
C GLU A 43 1.65 -10.91 8.78
N ILE A 44 0.84 -11.72 8.10
CA ILE A 44 -0.27 -11.23 7.27
C ILE A 44 -1.59 -11.51 7.97
N LYS A 45 -2.34 -10.46 8.28
CA LYS A 45 -3.74 -10.57 8.66
C LYS A 45 -4.60 -10.26 7.45
N LEU A 46 -5.17 -11.33 6.86
CA LEU A 46 -5.99 -11.23 5.66
C LEU A 46 -7.40 -10.74 5.97
N TYR A 47 -7.87 -9.77 5.20
CA TYR A 47 -9.24 -9.29 5.19
C TYR A 47 -9.86 -9.51 3.81
N LYS A 48 -11.09 -10.05 3.81
CA LYS A 48 -11.87 -10.21 2.59
C LYS A 48 -12.89 -9.09 2.45
N ARG A 49 -13.13 -8.68 1.22
CA ARG A 49 -14.18 -7.70 0.93
C ARG A 49 -15.56 -8.33 1.08
N ASP A 50 -16.53 -7.53 1.48
CA ASP A 50 -17.92 -7.94 1.43
C ASP A 50 -18.28 -8.33 -0.02
N PRO A 51 -18.83 -9.53 -0.25
CA PRO A 51 -19.07 -10.04 -1.60
C PRO A 51 -20.11 -9.23 -2.38
N LYS A 52 -21.01 -8.52 -1.69
CA LYS A 52 -22.08 -7.71 -2.32
C LYS A 52 -21.63 -6.26 -2.54
N THR A 53 -21.16 -5.62 -1.48
CA THR A 53 -20.81 -4.19 -1.50
C THR A 53 -19.39 -3.91 -1.99
N LYS A 54 -18.51 -4.94 -1.99
CA LYS A 54 -17.07 -4.83 -2.28
C LYS A 54 -16.31 -3.93 -1.31
N LEU A 55 -16.94 -3.52 -0.22
CA LEU A 55 -16.31 -2.71 0.82
C LEU A 55 -15.42 -3.55 1.74
N ALA A 56 -14.51 -2.86 2.44
CA ALA A 56 -13.71 -3.47 3.49
C ALA A 56 -14.59 -3.85 4.69
N PRO A 57 -14.28 -4.94 5.40
CA PRO A 57 -15.06 -5.38 6.56
C PRO A 57 -14.90 -4.41 7.73
N ALA A 58 -15.92 -4.36 8.61
CA ALA A 58 -15.92 -3.51 9.80
C ALA A 58 -14.72 -3.79 10.74
N SER A 59 -14.21 -5.03 10.76
CA SER A 59 -13.03 -5.41 11.55
C SER A 59 -11.77 -4.64 11.17
N LEU A 60 -11.65 -4.14 9.94
CA LEU A 60 -10.53 -3.30 9.53
C LEU A 60 -10.63 -1.88 10.14
N LYS A 61 -11.85 -1.37 10.38
CA LYS A 61 -12.05 -0.11 11.11
C LYS A 61 -11.63 -0.17 12.57
N ALA A 62 -11.66 -1.36 13.17
CA ALA A 62 -11.16 -1.56 14.54
C ALA A 62 -9.63 -1.44 14.63
N VAL A 63 -8.90 -1.64 13.51
CA VAL A 63 -7.45 -1.46 13.43
C VAL A 63 -7.11 0.01 13.20
N HIS A 64 -7.78 0.65 12.24
CA HIS A 64 -7.57 2.06 11.91
C HIS A 64 -8.90 2.70 11.49
N PRO A 65 -9.24 3.90 12.00
CA PRO A 65 -10.57 4.51 11.81
C PRO A 65 -10.96 4.72 10.34
N LEU A 66 -10.03 4.90 9.44
CA LEU A 66 -10.30 5.00 7.99
C LEU A 66 -10.85 3.70 7.40
N GLY A 67 -10.62 2.53 8.03
CA GLY A 67 -11.10 1.25 7.54
C GLY A 67 -10.59 0.90 6.14
N LYS A 68 -9.38 1.38 5.79
CA LYS A 68 -8.73 1.17 4.49
C LYS A 68 -7.46 0.32 4.66
N SER A 69 -6.96 -0.22 3.57
CA SER A 69 -5.70 -0.95 3.48
C SER A 69 -4.83 -0.33 2.38
N PRO A 70 -3.50 -0.24 2.55
CA PRO A 70 -2.71 -0.89 3.61
C PRO A 70 -2.81 -0.20 4.99
N VAL A 71 -2.69 -1.02 6.02
CA VAL A 71 -2.39 -0.63 7.40
C VAL A 71 -1.39 -1.65 7.93
N ILE A 72 -0.43 -1.19 8.72
CA ILE A 72 0.48 -2.05 9.48
C ILE A 72 0.35 -1.77 10.97
N THR A 73 0.65 -2.77 11.79
CA THR A 73 0.91 -2.59 13.22
C THR A 73 2.31 -3.10 13.53
N ASP A 74 3.11 -2.26 14.20
CA ASP A 74 4.47 -2.57 14.61
C ASP A 74 4.65 -2.17 16.07
N GLY A 75 4.54 -3.13 16.95
CA GLY A 75 4.51 -2.86 18.38
C GLY A 75 3.29 -2.05 18.80
N SER A 76 3.50 -0.82 19.25
CA SER A 76 2.46 0.15 19.62
C SER A 76 2.01 1.03 18.46
N GLU A 77 2.77 1.03 17.37
CA GLU A 77 2.50 1.88 16.22
C GLU A 77 1.44 1.25 15.32
N THR A 78 0.52 2.08 14.84
CA THR A 78 -0.44 1.71 13.80
C THR A 78 -0.36 2.75 12.70
N ILE A 79 0.10 2.33 11.53
CA ILE A 79 0.41 3.23 10.43
C ILE A 79 -0.46 2.87 9.23
N ALA A 80 -1.12 3.88 8.68
CA ALA A 80 -1.92 3.81 7.46
C ALA A 80 -1.29 4.72 6.38
N GLU A 81 -1.82 4.64 5.16
CA GLU A 81 -1.34 5.28 3.93
C GLU A 81 -0.08 4.62 3.35
N SER A 82 -0.16 4.27 2.06
CA SER A 82 0.91 3.52 1.39
C SER A 82 2.26 4.23 1.48
N GLY A 83 2.31 5.53 1.19
CA GLY A 83 3.55 6.30 1.23
C GLY A 83 4.17 6.35 2.63
N ALA A 84 3.36 6.67 3.65
CA ALA A 84 3.82 6.74 5.03
C ALA A 84 4.34 5.39 5.54
N ILE A 85 3.67 4.29 5.17
CA ILE A 85 4.12 2.93 5.52
C ILE A 85 5.46 2.62 4.87
N LEU A 86 5.61 2.90 3.58
CA LEU A 86 6.86 2.63 2.85
C LEU A 86 8.02 3.45 3.42
N GLU A 87 7.82 4.74 3.68
CA GLU A 87 8.83 5.60 4.33
C GLU A 87 9.22 5.06 5.71
N TYR A 88 8.23 4.74 6.56
CA TYR A 88 8.46 4.16 7.88
C TYR A 88 9.27 2.86 7.83
N LEU A 89 8.92 1.94 6.93
CA LEU A 89 9.60 0.65 6.82
C LEU A 89 11.06 0.81 6.36
N VAL A 90 11.31 1.69 5.39
CA VAL A 90 12.68 1.96 4.93
C VAL A 90 13.50 2.68 5.99
N GLU A 91 12.93 3.66 6.70
CA GLU A 91 13.61 4.37 7.78
C GLU A 91 13.95 3.43 8.93
N ARG A 92 13.03 2.57 9.35
CA ARG A 92 13.19 1.70 10.51
C ARG A 92 14.01 0.45 10.22
N TYR A 93 13.85 -0.15 9.07
CA TYR A 93 14.39 -1.46 8.71
C TYR A 93 15.40 -1.43 7.55
N GLY A 94 15.46 -0.35 6.79
CA GLY A 94 16.32 -0.26 5.61
C GLY A 94 17.80 -0.45 5.87
N THR A 95 18.29 -0.10 7.06
CA THR A 95 19.67 -0.32 7.47
C THR A 95 19.96 -1.74 7.97
N GLN A 96 18.90 -2.53 8.23
CA GLN A 96 18.99 -3.91 8.70
C GLN A 96 18.95 -4.92 7.55
N GLY A 97 18.63 -4.48 6.35
CA GLY A 97 18.59 -5.30 5.15
C GLY A 97 19.96 -5.88 4.79
N LYS A 98 19.97 -7.10 4.25
CA LYS A 98 21.20 -7.77 3.80
C LYS A 98 21.46 -7.45 2.34
N GLY A 99 22.68 -6.96 2.02
CA GLY A 99 23.12 -6.74 0.66
C GLY A 99 22.83 -5.34 0.08
N GLU A 100 22.80 -5.23 -1.24
CA GLU A 100 22.62 -3.97 -1.98
C GLU A 100 21.27 -3.26 -1.69
N LEU A 101 20.25 -4.00 -1.25
CA LEU A 101 18.93 -3.50 -0.92
C LEU A 101 18.85 -2.75 0.42
N ALA A 102 19.92 -2.78 1.22
CA ALA A 102 20.03 -2.00 2.46
C ALA A 102 19.95 -0.47 2.25
N HIS A 103 19.96 -0.02 1.00
CA HIS A 103 19.97 1.40 0.62
C HIS A 103 18.80 1.77 -0.33
N LEU A 104 17.61 1.27 -0.05
CA LEU A 104 16.42 1.58 -0.86
C LEU A 104 16.05 3.07 -0.84
N GLN A 105 16.53 3.82 0.14
CA GLN A 105 16.34 5.26 0.21
C GLN A 105 17.67 5.98 0.00
N PRO A 106 17.79 6.84 -1.03
CA PRO A 106 18.97 7.67 -1.20
C PRO A 106 19.23 8.59 -0.01
N ALA A 107 20.48 9.01 0.15
CA ALA A 107 20.88 9.90 1.25
C ALA A 107 20.08 11.22 1.20
N PRO A 108 19.63 11.74 2.37
CA PRO A 108 18.93 13.02 2.43
C PRO A 108 19.68 14.15 1.73
N SER A 109 18.94 15.10 1.15
CA SER A 109 19.46 16.28 0.44
C SER A 109 20.14 16.02 -0.91
N THR A 110 20.23 14.76 -1.36
CA THR A 110 20.73 14.43 -2.71
C THR A 110 19.67 14.64 -3.81
N PRO A 111 20.07 14.79 -5.08
CA PRO A 111 19.13 14.79 -6.20
C PRO A 111 18.26 13.52 -6.27
N GLU A 112 18.88 12.36 -6.02
CA GLU A 112 18.24 11.04 -6.03
C GLU A 112 17.17 10.93 -4.92
N TYR A 113 17.44 11.49 -3.75
CA TYR A 113 16.44 11.55 -2.67
C TYR A 113 15.23 12.38 -3.07
N ARG A 114 15.43 13.53 -3.72
CA ARG A 114 14.33 14.37 -4.23
C ARG A 114 13.53 13.61 -5.29
N GLN A 115 14.20 12.86 -6.16
CA GLN A 115 13.54 12.05 -7.19
C GLN A 115 12.78 10.88 -6.58
N CYS A 116 13.32 10.19 -5.59
CA CYS A 116 12.62 9.15 -4.84
C CYS A 116 11.32 9.69 -4.24
N ARG A 117 11.38 10.84 -3.54
CA ARG A 117 10.19 11.49 -3.00
C ARG A 117 9.19 11.93 -4.07
N PHE A 118 9.68 12.45 -5.18
CA PHE A 118 8.81 12.77 -6.32
C PHE A 118 8.00 11.55 -6.77
N TRP A 119 8.64 10.41 -6.97
CA TRP A 119 7.94 9.18 -7.39
C TRP A 119 6.99 8.65 -6.33
N MET A 120 7.31 8.75 -5.05
CA MET A 120 6.41 8.39 -3.95
C MET A 120 5.12 9.21 -3.99
N HIS A 121 5.23 10.53 -4.17
CA HIS A 121 4.06 11.41 -4.26
C HIS A 121 3.34 11.26 -5.60
N TYR A 122 4.07 11.08 -6.69
CA TYR A 122 3.50 10.90 -8.02
C TYR A 122 2.61 9.66 -8.11
N ALA A 123 3.05 8.55 -7.54
CA ALA A 123 2.32 7.29 -7.55
C ALA A 123 0.92 7.42 -6.92
N GLU A 124 0.82 8.10 -5.77
CA GLU A 124 -0.45 8.23 -5.06
C GLU A 124 -1.24 9.49 -5.44
N GLY A 125 -0.57 10.61 -5.65
CA GLY A 125 -1.21 11.90 -5.91
C GLY A 125 -1.59 12.13 -7.37
N SER A 126 -0.84 11.57 -8.31
CA SER A 126 -1.06 11.81 -9.74
C SER A 126 -1.58 10.56 -10.47
N LEU A 127 -0.79 9.49 -10.51
CA LEU A 127 -1.13 8.30 -11.29
C LEU A 127 -2.34 7.55 -10.74
N MET A 128 -2.37 7.29 -9.43
CA MET A 128 -3.41 6.45 -8.83
C MET A 128 -4.80 7.07 -8.95
N ASN A 129 -4.92 8.38 -8.92
CA ASN A 129 -6.21 9.07 -9.08
C ASN A 129 -6.86 8.73 -10.44
N TRP A 130 -6.08 8.75 -11.53
CA TRP A 130 -6.57 8.41 -12.85
C TRP A 130 -6.91 6.93 -12.98
N LEU A 131 -6.09 6.05 -12.39
CA LEU A 131 -6.36 4.60 -12.36
C LEU A 131 -7.65 4.27 -11.62
N VAL A 132 -7.89 4.91 -10.46
CA VAL A 132 -9.12 4.73 -9.69
C VAL A 132 -10.32 5.28 -10.45
N MET A 133 -10.22 6.46 -11.04
CA MET A 133 -11.30 6.99 -11.90
C MET A 133 -11.59 6.06 -13.06
N LYS A 134 -10.57 5.54 -13.73
CA LYS A 134 -10.73 4.56 -14.80
C LYS A 134 -11.53 3.35 -14.33
N LEU A 135 -11.14 2.77 -13.20
CA LEU A 135 -11.83 1.62 -12.60
C LEU A 135 -13.29 1.94 -12.29
N VAL A 136 -13.58 3.11 -11.70
CA VAL A 136 -14.95 3.53 -11.37
C VAL A 136 -15.81 3.62 -12.64
N PHE A 137 -15.33 4.33 -13.65
CA PHE A 137 -16.09 4.51 -14.91
C PHE A 137 -16.22 3.22 -15.74
N MET A 138 -15.31 2.26 -15.57
CA MET A 138 -15.48 0.92 -16.13
C MET A 138 -16.54 0.10 -15.38
N THR A 139 -16.67 0.31 -14.08
CA THR A 139 -17.54 -0.47 -13.20
C THR A 139 -19.00 0.02 -13.21
N ILE A 140 -19.24 1.33 -13.35
CA ILE A 140 -20.60 1.92 -13.34
C ILE A 140 -21.58 1.19 -14.27
N PRO A 141 -21.26 0.93 -15.55
CA PRO A 141 -22.22 0.29 -16.46
C PRO A 141 -22.51 -1.19 -16.16
N THR A 142 -21.72 -1.79 -15.24
CA THR A 142 -21.90 -3.20 -14.84
C THR A 142 -22.77 -3.33 -13.59
N GLN A 143 -23.09 -2.22 -12.92
CA GLN A 143 -23.94 -2.22 -11.73
C GLN A 143 -25.39 -2.57 -12.07
N PRO A 144 -26.15 -3.11 -11.09
CA PRO A 144 -27.57 -3.34 -11.26
C PRO A 144 -28.30 -2.06 -11.64
N MET A 145 -28.94 -2.05 -12.81
CA MET A 145 -29.75 -0.93 -13.31
C MET A 145 -30.80 -1.40 -14.32
N PRO A 146 -31.89 -0.64 -14.53
CA PRO A 146 -32.86 -0.95 -15.54
C PRO A 146 -32.22 -1.11 -16.95
N PHE A 147 -32.70 -2.06 -17.73
CA PHE A 147 -32.07 -2.43 -19.02
C PHE A 147 -31.94 -1.26 -19.99
N PHE A 148 -32.92 -0.34 -20.00
CA PHE A 148 -32.93 0.84 -20.87
C PHE A 148 -31.97 1.96 -20.43
N VAL A 149 -31.53 1.97 -19.17
CA VAL A 149 -30.55 2.93 -18.66
C VAL A 149 -29.11 2.49 -18.99
N ARG A 150 -28.87 1.19 -19.08
CA ARG A 150 -27.53 0.64 -19.30
C ARG A 150 -26.81 1.16 -20.53
N PRO A 151 -27.44 1.27 -21.74
CA PRO A 151 -26.78 1.83 -22.92
C PRO A 151 -26.40 3.30 -22.73
N ILE A 152 -27.25 4.09 -22.06
CA ILE A 152 -26.97 5.49 -21.76
C ILE A 152 -25.76 5.60 -20.81
N ALA A 153 -25.74 4.82 -19.74
CA ALA A 153 -24.63 4.78 -18.80
C ALA A 153 -23.31 4.38 -19.49
N ARG A 154 -23.34 3.34 -20.36
CA ARG A 154 -22.17 2.93 -21.15
C ARG A 154 -21.65 4.06 -22.03
N GLN A 155 -22.52 4.74 -22.76
CA GLN A 155 -22.13 5.82 -23.67
C GLN A 155 -21.54 7.01 -22.90
N LEU A 156 -22.18 7.40 -21.79
CA LEU A 156 -21.68 8.48 -20.93
C LEU A 156 -20.31 8.15 -20.34
N CYS A 157 -20.17 6.97 -19.74
CA CYS A 157 -18.92 6.52 -19.18
C CYS A 157 -17.80 6.41 -20.23
N ALA A 158 -18.11 5.92 -21.42
CA ALA A 158 -17.16 5.87 -22.55
C ALA A 158 -16.70 7.26 -22.97
N LYS A 159 -17.62 8.24 -23.07
CA LYS A 159 -17.27 9.63 -23.39
C LYS A 159 -16.37 10.27 -22.35
N VAL A 160 -16.65 10.07 -21.04
CA VAL A 160 -15.80 10.59 -19.96
C VAL A 160 -14.42 9.94 -20.01
N GLN A 161 -14.38 8.62 -20.20
CA GLN A 161 -13.09 7.91 -20.31
C GLN A 161 -12.29 8.43 -21.52
N ALA A 162 -12.89 8.56 -22.68
CA ALA A 162 -12.21 9.01 -23.91
C ALA A 162 -11.72 10.46 -23.82
N LYS A 163 -12.52 11.37 -23.23
CA LYS A 163 -12.21 12.80 -23.24
C LYS A 163 -11.38 13.27 -22.05
N LEU A 164 -11.48 12.60 -20.91
CA LEU A 164 -10.86 13.06 -19.69
C LEU A 164 -9.85 12.03 -19.15
N ILE A 165 -10.27 10.78 -18.94
CA ILE A 165 -9.48 9.83 -18.17
C ILE A 165 -8.33 9.29 -19.01
N ASN A 166 -8.59 8.79 -20.21
CA ASN A 166 -7.56 8.16 -21.05
C ASN A 166 -6.41 9.12 -21.41
N PRO A 167 -6.66 10.36 -21.88
CA PRO A 167 -5.56 11.27 -22.22
C PRO A 167 -4.65 11.60 -21.02
N ASN A 168 -5.26 11.81 -19.84
CA ASN A 168 -4.48 12.09 -18.63
C ASN A 168 -3.72 10.84 -18.16
N LEU A 169 -4.32 9.66 -18.28
CA LEU A 169 -3.66 8.40 -17.92
C LEU A 169 -2.51 8.08 -18.90
N GLU A 170 -2.71 8.28 -20.19
CA GLU A 170 -1.65 8.14 -21.22
C GLU A 170 -0.50 9.09 -20.96
N THR A 171 -0.79 10.36 -20.65
CA THR A 171 0.24 11.34 -20.26
C THR A 171 0.98 10.90 -18.99
N ALA A 172 0.25 10.44 -17.98
CA ALA A 172 0.86 10.00 -16.72
C ALA A 172 1.75 8.75 -16.91
N LEU A 173 1.31 7.78 -17.71
CA LEU A 173 2.10 6.58 -18.01
C LEU A 173 3.25 6.86 -18.96
N GLY A 174 3.08 7.76 -19.92
CA GLY A 174 4.14 8.14 -20.86
C GLY A 174 5.27 8.96 -20.23
N PHE A 175 5.01 9.55 -19.05
CA PHE A 175 6.01 10.26 -18.26
C PHE A 175 6.92 9.31 -17.48
N MET A 176 6.51 8.10 -17.18
CA MET A 176 7.28 7.09 -16.43
C MET A 176 8.33 6.41 -17.30
#